data_942383caa785b72faaff286b31d8e970
#
_entry.id   942383caa785b72faaff286b31d8e970
#
_cell.length_a   1.000
_cell.length_b   1.000
_cell.length_c   1.000
_cell.angle_alpha   90.00
_cell.angle_beta   90.00
_cell.angle_gamma   90.00
#
_symmetry.space_group_name_H-M   'P 1'
#
loop_
_entity.id
_entity.type
_entity.pdbx_description
1 polymer ?
#
loop_
_entity_poly.entity_id
_entity_poly.type
_entity_poly.pdbx_seq_one_letter_code
_entity_poly.pdbx_strand_id
1 'polypeptide(L)'
;MDQKQIFKQMVDFNKGAFNNAFNAMVMVQDQNETLATTMLSQATWMPEEGKKAVQEWVDAFKKGREEYKKSVDEAFNKVQEFL
;
A
#
# COMPACT_ATOMS: atom_id res chain seq x y z
N MET A 1 -31.54 4.24 -16.23
CA MET A 1 -30.16 3.74 -16.37
C MET A 1 -30.18 2.25 -16.60
N ASP A 2 -29.39 1.75 -17.52
CA ASP A 2 -29.29 0.31 -17.69
C ASP A 2 -28.39 -0.31 -16.58
N GLN A 3 -28.44 -1.63 -16.48
CA GLN A 3 -27.68 -2.35 -15.46
C GLN A 3 -26.17 -2.17 -15.62
N LYS A 4 -25.70 -2.03 -16.85
CA LYS A 4 -24.27 -1.83 -17.15
C LYS A 4 -23.76 -0.53 -16.55
N GLN A 5 -24.51 0.56 -16.71
CA GLN A 5 -24.12 1.86 -16.15
C GLN A 5 -24.11 1.86 -14.63
N ILE A 6 -25.10 1.22 -14.02
CA ILE A 6 -25.18 1.08 -12.55
C ILE A 6 -23.93 0.30 -12.06
N PHE A 7 -23.62 -0.79 -12.71
CA PHE A 7 -22.47 -1.63 -12.36
C PHE A 7 -21.17 -0.86 -12.50
N LYS A 8 -21.03 -0.10 -13.59
CA LYS A 8 -19.84 0.72 -13.83
C LYS A 8 -19.65 1.77 -12.74
N GLN A 9 -20.72 2.45 -12.34
CA GLN A 9 -20.65 3.42 -11.26
C GLN A 9 -20.22 2.78 -9.94
N MET A 10 -20.73 1.58 -9.66
CA MET A 10 -20.37 0.86 -8.45
C MET A 10 -18.90 0.46 -8.45
N VAL A 11 -18.39 -0.02 -9.58
CA VAL A 11 -16.97 -0.38 -9.73
C VAL A 11 -16.08 0.86 -9.57
N ASP A 12 -16.44 1.96 -10.22
CA ASP A 12 -15.68 3.21 -10.13
C ASP A 12 -15.65 3.75 -8.69
N PHE A 13 -16.78 3.66 -7.99
CA PHE A 13 -16.86 4.06 -6.57
C PHE A 13 -15.94 3.20 -5.71
N ASN A 14 -16.00 1.89 -5.89
CA ASN A 14 -15.17 0.96 -5.11
C ASN A 14 -13.68 1.17 -5.39
N LYS A 15 -13.33 1.42 -6.64
CA LYS A 15 -11.94 1.71 -7.02
C LYS A 15 -11.44 2.99 -6.35
N GLY A 16 -12.25 4.04 -6.35
CA GLY A 16 -11.93 5.30 -5.69
C GLY A 16 -11.79 5.13 -4.18
N ALA A 17 -12.70 4.40 -3.55
CA ALA A 17 -12.65 4.11 -2.12
C ALA A 17 -11.40 3.30 -1.76
N PHE A 18 -11.05 2.30 -2.57
CA PHE A 18 -9.84 1.51 -2.38
C PHE A 18 -8.60 2.38 -2.48
N ASN A 19 -8.51 3.22 -3.51
CA ASN A 19 -7.34 4.09 -3.70
C ASN A 19 -7.18 5.08 -2.54
N ASN A 20 -8.28 5.65 -2.05
CA ASN A 20 -8.24 6.55 -0.90
C ASN A 20 -7.78 5.83 0.36
N ALA A 21 -8.30 4.64 0.63
CA ALA A 21 -7.92 3.85 1.79
C ALA A 21 -6.45 3.41 1.70
N PHE A 22 -6.01 3.01 0.51
CA PHE A 22 -4.62 2.62 0.28
C PHE A 22 -3.67 3.79 0.51
N ASN A 23 -3.99 4.98 -0.03
CA ASN A 23 -3.16 6.17 0.16
C ASN A 23 -3.06 6.55 1.64
N ALA A 24 -4.15 6.45 2.39
CA ALA A 24 -4.13 6.70 3.83
C ALA A 24 -3.24 5.69 4.57
N MET A 25 -3.31 4.42 4.19
CA MET A 25 -2.46 3.38 4.75
C MET A 25 -0.98 3.65 4.47
N VAL A 26 -0.65 4.07 3.24
CA VAL A 26 0.72 4.42 2.86
C VAL A 26 1.25 5.56 3.71
N MET A 27 0.46 6.60 3.93
CA MET A 27 0.85 7.72 4.79
C MET A 27 1.17 7.28 6.21
N VAL A 28 0.33 6.43 6.79
CA VAL A 28 0.56 5.90 8.15
C VAL A 28 1.83 5.05 8.18
N GLN A 29 2.04 4.20 7.19
CA GLN A 29 3.24 3.35 7.12
C GLN A 29 4.50 4.19 6.95
N ASP A 30 4.46 5.24 6.13
CA ASP A 30 5.60 6.14 5.93
C ASP A 30 5.96 6.88 7.23
N GLN A 31 4.96 7.32 7.98
CA GLN A 31 5.17 7.94 9.29
C GLN A 31 5.81 6.96 10.27
N ASN A 32 5.32 5.72 10.31
CA ASN A 32 5.88 4.66 11.16
C ASN A 32 7.31 4.33 10.75
N GLU A 33 7.60 4.28 9.47
CA GLU A 33 8.96 4.05 8.95
C GLU A 33 9.90 5.16 9.39
N THR A 34 9.48 6.41 9.25
CA THR A 34 10.28 7.57 9.66
C THR A 34 10.59 7.49 11.16
N LEU A 35 9.60 7.17 11.97
CA LEU A 35 9.78 7.01 13.42
C LEU A 35 10.76 5.88 13.72
N ALA A 36 10.58 4.71 13.09
CA ALA A 36 11.46 3.56 13.29
C ALA A 36 12.89 3.89 12.88
N THR A 37 13.09 4.53 11.74
CA THR A 37 14.41 4.94 11.26
C THR A 37 15.08 5.91 12.22
N THR A 38 14.32 6.87 12.74
CA THR A 38 14.83 7.84 13.73
C THR A 38 15.25 7.12 15.01
N MET A 39 14.44 6.20 15.51
CA MET A 39 14.76 5.42 16.69
C MET A 39 16.00 4.55 16.47
N LEU A 40 16.15 3.93 15.31
CA LEU A 40 17.31 3.11 14.96
C LEU A 40 18.59 3.95 14.93
N SER A 41 18.53 5.16 14.39
CA SER A 41 19.71 6.04 14.34
C SER A 41 20.20 6.45 15.73
N GLN A 42 19.29 6.45 16.72
CA GLN A 42 19.60 6.80 18.11
C GLN A 42 19.89 5.57 18.97
N ALA A 43 19.68 4.37 18.45
CA ALA A 43 19.87 3.12 19.20
C ALA A 43 21.34 2.69 19.17
N THR A 44 22.13 3.26 20.06
CA THR A 44 23.58 2.93 20.16
C THR A 44 23.83 1.52 20.65
N TRP A 45 22.84 0.90 21.31
CA TRP A 45 22.93 -0.46 21.83
C TRP A 45 22.72 -1.53 20.76
N MET A 46 22.16 -1.17 19.60
CA MET A 46 21.83 -2.14 18.55
C MET A 46 23.00 -2.27 17.58
N PRO A 47 23.50 -3.51 17.32
CA PRO A 47 24.54 -3.72 16.34
C PRO A 47 24.07 -3.41 14.92
N GLU A 48 25.02 -3.15 14.02
CA GLU A 48 24.71 -2.84 12.61
C GLU A 48 23.91 -3.95 11.92
N GLU A 49 24.18 -5.19 12.26
CA GLU A 49 23.43 -6.35 11.74
C GLU A 49 21.95 -6.26 12.08
N GLY A 50 21.63 -5.84 13.31
CA GLY A 50 20.25 -5.65 13.75
C GLY A 50 19.56 -4.52 13.01
N LYS A 51 20.27 -3.39 12.81
CA LYS A 51 19.73 -2.26 12.06
C LYS A 51 19.45 -2.64 10.61
N LYS A 52 20.36 -3.38 10.00
CA LYS A 52 20.20 -3.87 8.64
C LYS A 52 19.01 -4.82 8.51
N ALA A 53 18.83 -5.71 9.48
CA ALA A 53 17.69 -6.63 9.50
C ALA A 53 16.35 -5.88 9.55
N VAL A 54 16.26 -4.83 10.38
CA VAL A 54 15.06 -3.99 10.46
C VAL A 54 14.81 -3.28 9.13
N GLN A 55 15.85 -2.75 8.50
CA GLN A 55 15.71 -2.08 7.21
C GLN A 55 15.24 -3.05 6.11
N GLU A 56 15.78 -4.25 6.10
CA GLU A 56 15.35 -5.29 5.16
C GLU A 56 13.86 -5.65 5.36
N TRP A 57 13.42 -5.71 6.60
CA TRP A 57 12.01 -5.96 6.93
C TRP A 57 11.12 -4.83 6.42
N VAL A 58 11.51 -3.57 6.61
CA VAL A 58 10.78 -2.40 6.11
C VAL A 58 10.68 -2.45 4.58
N ASP A 59 11.80 -2.74 3.90
CA ASP A 59 11.85 -2.80 2.45
C ASP A 59 10.96 -3.93 1.90
N ALA A 60 10.96 -5.08 2.56
CA ALA A 60 10.09 -6.20 2.19
C ALA A 60 8.62 -5.84 2.35
N PHE A 61 8.28 -5.11 3.40
CA PHE A 61 6.92 -4.67 3.65
C PHE A 61 6.44 -3.70 2.56
N LYS A 62 7.28 -2.75 2.17
CA LYS A 62 6.99 -1.81 1.08
C LYS A 62 6.76 -2.52 -0.24
N LYS A 63 7.62 -3.49 -0.55
CA LYS A 63 7.51 -4.26 -1.78
C LYS A 63 6.20 -5.06 -1.81
N GLY A 64 5.85 -5.71 -0.71
CA GLY A 64 4.59 -6.45 -0.60
C GLY A 64 3.37 -5.54 -0.79
N ARG A 65 3.43 -4.34 -0.22
CA ARG A 65 2.37 -3.33 -0.38
C ARG A 65 2.19 -2.94 -1.84
N GLU A 66 3.28 -2.69 -2.55
CA GLU A 66 3.24 -2.29 -3.96
C GLU A 66 2.71 -3.41 -4.84
N GLU A 67 3.11 -4.65 -4.58
CA GLU A 67 2.63 -5.82 -5.31
C GLU A 67 1.13 -6.02 -5.08
N TYR A 68 0.66 -5.82 -3.86
CA TYR A 68 -0.75 -5.90 -3.51
C TYR A 68 -1.56 -4.87 -4.29
N LYS A 69 -1.11 -3.62 -4.29
CA LYS A 69 -1.80 -2.56 -5.04
C LYS A 69 -1.86 -2.87 -6.52
N LYS A 70 -0.77 -3.35 -7.08
CA LYS A 70 -0.71 -3.73 -8.49
C LYS A 70 -1.73 -4.80 -8.81
N SER A 71 -1.85 -5.83 -7.98
CA SER A 71 -2.83 -6.91 -8.16
C SER A 71 -4.26 -6.39 -8.13
N VAL A 72 -4.58 -5.49 -7.20
CA VAL A 72 -5.92 -4.91 -7.10
C VAL A 72 -6.21 -4.01 -8.31
N ASP A 73 -5.25 -3.19 -8.72
CA ASP A 73 -5.41 -2.33 -9.90
C ASP A 73 -5.66 -3.16 -11.16
N GLU A 74 -4.94 -4.26 -11.33
CA GLU A 74 -5.14 -5.18 -12.45
C GLU A 74 -6.53 -5.82 -12.42
N ALA A 75 -7.02 -6.19 -11.23
CA ALA A 75 -8.36 -6.75 -11.08
C ALA A 75 -9.44 -5.73 -11.46
N PHE A 76 -9.32 -4.49 -11.02
CA PHE A 76 -10.25 -3.44 -11.42
C PHE A 76 -10.21 -3.18 -12.92
N ASN A 77 -9.02 -3.11 -13.51
CA ASN A 77 -8.86 -2.90 -14.95
C ASN A 77 -9.53 -4.03 -15.74
N LYS A 78 -9.38 -5.25 -15.27
CA LYS A 78 -9.98 -6.42 -15.92
C LYS A 78 -11.50 -6.35 -15.91
N VAL A 79 -12.09 -5.96 -14.78
CA VAL A 79 -13.53 -5.79 -14.68
C VAL A 79 -14.00 -4.65 -15.59
N GLN A 80 -13.26 -3.55 -15.61
CA GLN A 80 -13.61 -2.38 -16.42
C GLN A 80 -13.58 -2.67 -17.93
N GLU A 81 -12.76 -3.63 -18.37
CA GLU A 81 -12.73 -4.05 -19.77
C GLU A 81 -14.10 -4.61 -20.25
N PHE A 82 -14.88 -5.17 -19.35
CA PHE A 82 -16.20 -5.69 -19.66
C PHE A 82 -17.32 -4.66 -19.58
N LEU A 83 -17.00 -3.46 -19.15
CA LEU A 83 -17.95 -2.38 -18.96
C LEU A 83 -17.73 -1.25 -19.95
#